data_d2e46a7381f0ea6c39374578df7e424b
#
_entry.id   d2e46a7381f0ea6c39374578df7e424b
#
_cell.length_a   1.000
_cell.length_b   1.000
_cell.length_c   1.000
_cell.angle_alpha   90.00
_cell.angle_beta   90.00
_cell.angle_gamma   90.00
#
_symmetry.space_group_name_H-M   'P 1'
#
loop_
_entity.id
_entity.type
_entity.pdbx_description
1 polymer ?
#
loop_
_entity_poly.entity_id
_entity_poly.type
_entity_poly.pdbx_seq_one_letter_code
_entity_poly.pdbx_strand_id
1 'polypeptide(L)'
;DPANTLMRAFVNRLEQSEGLEDGVDVADSYASITETLKPVADRMLLNIQHNYERNLATGNKKGISMYNILGKLFLSADTTKNIDLTKELGIPPVYEVPFTALAGDSNRVVVQLFIFGDKDGIGVFPGLISMFNNPNWKIDQSNKQWVVVSSAKGRPVSLYMNRPLPEETNEDALAQEALCKFLSDKHLVPTVTINRGHSYNAPYTIEQMSAASKIVFMGSCGGYRMIHDILEKAPDAHIIGT
;
A
#
# COMPACT_ATOMS: atom_id res chain seq x y z
N ASP A 1 25.79 -25.00 -8.91
CA ASP A 1 24.64 -24.68 -9.77
C ASP A 1 24.42 -23.15 -9.77
N PRO A 2 24.56 -22.46 -10.94
CA PRO A 2 24.42 -21.00 -11.05
C PRO A 2 23.10 -20.48 -10.50
N ALA A 3 21.99 -21.18 -10.70
CA ALA A 3 20.66 -20.79 -10.20
C ALA A 3 20.62 -20.76 -8.67
N ASN A 4 21.27 -21.71 -8.01
CA ASN A 4 21.35 -21.75 -6.56
C ASN A 4 22.23 -20.61 -6.01
N THR A 5 23.31 -20.28 -6.71
CA THR A 5 24.17 -19.15 -6.33
C THR A 5 23.43 -17.82 -6.46
N LEU A 6 22.68 -17.62 -7.55
CA LEU A 6 21.90 -16.43 -7.78
C LEU A 6 20.77 -16.28 -6.73
N MET A 7 20.04 -17.36 -6.45
CA MET A 7 18.99 -17.37 -5.45
C MET A 7 19.54 -17.05 -4.04
N ARG A 8 20.72 -17.61 -3.69
CA ARG A 8 21.39 -17.26 -2.43
C ARG A 8 21.76 -15.79 -2.35
N ALA A 9 22.28 -15.23 -3.43
CA ALA A 9 22.61 -13.80 -3.50
C ALA A 9 21.38 -12.92 -3.29
N PHE A 10 20.24 -13.33 -3.86
CA PHE A 10 18.97 -12.61 -3.75
C PHE A 10 18.38 -12.61 -2.32
N VAL A 11 18.52 -13.69 -1.57
CA VAL A 11 17.96 -13.84 -0.22
C VAL A 11 18.95 -13.42 0.88
N ASN A 12 20.25 -13.43 0.60
CA ASN A 12 21.24 -13.13 1.61
C ASN A 12 21.36 -11.62 1.88
N ARG A 13 21.61 -11.28 3.14
CA ARG A 13 21.95 -9.93 3.59
C ARG A 13 20.84 -8.90 3.43
N LEU A 14 19.57 -9.33 3.38
CA LEU A 14 18.43 -8.43 3.38
C LEU A 14 18.44 -7.45 4.55
N GLU A 15 19.04 -7.84 5.67
CA GLU A 15 19.22 -6.98 6.85
C GLU A 15 20.15 -5.80 6.62
N GLN A 16 20.90 -5.78 5.51
CA GLN A 16 21.80 -4.71 5.12
C GLN A 16 21.14 -3.68 4.19
N SER A 17 19.97 -4.01 3.62
CA SER A 17 19.18 -3.08 2.81
C SER A 17 18.69 -1.92 3.66
N GLU A 18 18.62 -0.71 3.08
CA GLU A 18 18.13 0.47 3.78
C GLU A 18 16.62 0.38 4.04
N GLY A 19 15.85 -0.08 3.04
CA GLY A 19 14.40 -0.21 3.09
C GLY A 19 13.89 -1.65 3.33
N LEU A 20 12.61 -1.84 3.07
CA LEU A 20 11.90 -3.13 3.16
C LEU A 20 11.66 -3.77 1.78
N GLU A 21 11.93 -3.03 0.71
CA GLU A 21 11.59 -3.37 -0.67
C GLU A 21 12.20 -4.70 -1.10
N ASP A 22 13.49 -4.92 -0.78
CA ASP A 22 14.17 -6.19 -1.08
C ASP A 22 13.50 -7.38 -0.40
N GLY A 23 13.00 -7.19 0.82
CA GLY A 23 12.23 -8.21 1.54
C GLY A 23 10.88 -8.50 0.88
N VAL A 24 10.22 -7.47 0.36
CA VAL A 24 8.95 -7.60 -0.37
C VAL A 24 9.19 -8.30 -1.71
N ASP A 25 10.24 -7.95 -2.45
CA ASP A 25 10.63 -8.61 -3.70
C ASP A 25 10.90 -10.11 -3.49
N VAL A 26 11.56 -10.47 -2.38
CA VAL A 26 11.79 -11.88 -2.02
C VAL A 26 10.48 -12.59 -1.69
N ALA A 27 9.56 -11.94 -0.98
CA ALA A 27 8.26 -12.52 -0.64
C ALA A 27 7.38 -12.74 -1.89
N ASP A 28 7.31 -11.76 -2.79
CA ASP A 28 6.58 -11.85 -4.06
C ASP A 28 7.15 -12.96 -4.96
N SER A 29 8.48 -12.99 -5.10
CA SER A 29 9.17 -14.03 -5.87
C SER A 29 8.89 -15.43 -5.32
N TYR A 30 8.88 -15.60 -4.00
CA TYR A 30 8.53 -16.88 -3.38
C TYR A 30 7.09 -17.27 -3.69
N ALA A 31 6.14 -16.36 -3.52
CA ALA A 31 4.72 -16.61 -3.82
C ALA A 31 4.52 -17.04 -5.28
N SER A 32 5.20 -16.37 -6.20
CA SER A 32 5.12 -16.66 -7.64
C SER A 32 5.64 -18.04 -8.05
N ILE A 33 6.59 -18.62 -7.30
CA ILE A 33 7.22 -19.90 -7.66
C ILE A 33 6.77 -21.09 -6.79
N THR A 34 6.06 -20.83 -5.70
CA THR A 34 5.70 -21.87 -4.70
C THR A 34 4.95 -23.04 -5.31
N GLU A 35 4.04 -22.80 -6.25
CA GLU A 35 3.27 -23.86 -6.91
C GLU A 35 4.00 -24.50 -8.08
N THR A 36 4.76 -23.71 -8.84
CA THR A 36 5.34 -24.13 -10.13
C THR A 36 6.77 -24.64 -10.02
N LEU A 37 7.56 -24.12 -9.08
CA LEU A 37 8.98 -24.43 -8.89
C LEU A 37 9.31 -24.82 -7.44
N LYS A 38 8.53 -25.75 -6.90
CA LYS A 38 8.64 -26.19 -5.50
C LYS A 38 10.09 -26.46 -5.03
N PRO A 39 10.99 -27.12 -5.79
CA PRO A 39 12.37 -27.33 -5.32
C PRO A 39 13.16 -26.02 -5.13
N VAL A 40 12.82 -24.96 -5.87
CA VAL A 40 13.43 -23.63 -5.73
C VAL A 40 12.85 -22.93 -4.52
N ALA A 41 11.54 -22.98 -4.32
CA ALA A 41 10.85 -22.44 -3.16
C ALA A 41 11.36 -23.08 -1.85
N ASP A 42 11.51 -24.40 -1.80
CA ASP A 42 12.05 -25.11 -0.64
C ASP A 42 13.49 -24.65 -0.30
N ARG A 43 14.32 -24.39 -1.32
CA ARG A 43 15.67 -23.84 -1.11
C ARG A 43 15.65 -22.38 -0.63
N MET A 44 14.71 -21.56 -1.12
CA MET A 44 14.54 -20.19 -0.59
C MET A 44 14.20 -20.23 0.89
N LEU A 45 13.26 -21.07 1.29
CA LEU A 45 12.88 -21.24 2.71
C LEU A 45 14.07 -21.68 3.57
N LEU A 46 14.87 -22.64 3.10
CA LEU A 46 16.09 -23.07 3.80
C LEU A 46 17.11 -21.92 3.94
N ASN A 47 17.27 -21.08 2.93
CA ASN A 47 18.16 -19.93 3.00
C ASN A 47 17.63 -18.85 3.96
N ILE A 48 16.33 -18.61 4.02
CA ILE A 48 15.69 -17.73 5.00
C ILE A 48 16.00 -18.23 6.41
N GLN A 49 15.80 -19.51 6.68
CA GLN A 49 16.09 -20.11 7.99
C GLN A 49 17.56 -19.99 8.36
N HIS A 50 18.48 -20.30 7.43
CA HIS A 50 19.92 -20.15 7.67
C HIS A 50 20.33 -18.70 8.00
N ASN A 51 19.76 -17.73 7.29
CA ASN A 51 20.03 -16.32 7.58
C ASN A 51 19.42 -15.89 8.93
N TYR A 52 18.26 -16.42 9.30
CA TYR A 52 17.67 -16.20 10.62
C TYR A 52 18.61 -16.68 11.74
N GLU A 53 19.09 -17.92 11.64
CA GLU A 53 20.02 -18.51 12.62
C GLU A 53 21.34 -17.72 12.70
N ARG A 54 21.89 -17.29 11.57
CA ARG A 54 23.09 -16.44 11.52
C ARG A 54 22.87 -15.13 12.27
N ASN A 55 21.73 -14.46 12.03
CA ASN A 55 21.42 -13.20 12.70
C ASN A 55 21.13 -13.39 14.20
N LEU A 56 20.55 -14.51 14.61
CA LEU A 56 20.42 -14.90 16.03
C LEU A 56 21.81 -15.00 16.69
N ALA A 57 22.73 -15.70 16.05
CA ALA A 57 24.09 -15.92 16.59
C ALA A 57 24.87 -14.60 16.73
N THR A 58 24.59 -13.59 15.87
CA THR A 58 25.26 -12.29 15.91
C THR A 58 24.47 -11.21 16.68
N GLY A 59 23.26 -11.52 17.15
CA GLY A 59 22.41 -10.57 17.86
C GLY A 59 21.87 -9.42 16.99
N ASN A 60 21.85 -9.60 15.65
CA ASN A 60 21.36 -8.57 14.73
C ASN A 60 19.82 -8.52 14.74
N LYS A 61 19.25 -7.58 15.50
CA LYS A 61 17.79 -7.47 15.69
C LYS A 61 17.02 -7.25 14.39
N LYS A 62 17.53 -6.43 13.46
CA LYS A 62 16.89 -6.18 12.16
C LYS A 62 16.79 -7.47 11.36
N GLY A 63 17.90 -8.22 11.25
CA GLY A 63 17.91 -9.48 10.54
C GLY A 63 17.03 -10.55 11.21
N ILE A 64 17.05 -10.65 12.53
CA ILE A 64 16.17 -11.58 13.27
C ILE A 64 14.71 -11.30 12.93
N SER A 65 14.26 -10.05 13.02
CA SER A 65 12.86 -9.67 12.73
C SER A 65 12.50 -9.94 11.26
N MET A 66 13.33 -9.50 10.31
CA MET A 66 13.10 -9.65 8.88
C MET A 66 12.98 -11.12 8.46
N TYR A 67 13.95 -11.94 8.81
CA TYR A 67 13.94 -13.36 8.44
C TYR A 67 12.90 -14.19 9.19
N ASN A 68 12.51 -13.80 10.41
CA ASN A 68 11.37 -14.40 11.10
C ASN A 68 10.07 -14.13 10.36
N ILE A 69 9.82 -12.89 9.95
CA ILE A 69 8.62 -12.51 9.17
C ILE A 69 8.58 -13.27 7.85
N LEU A 70 9.67 -13.24 7.07
CA LEU A 70 9.75 -13.95 5.79
C LEU A 70 9.55 -15.46 5.95
N GLY A 71 10.17 -16.07 6.96
CA GLY A 71 10.00 -17.51 7.23
C GLY A 71 8.56 -17.88 7.57
N LYS A 72 7.86 -17.06 8.37
CA LYS A 72 6.44 -17.27 8.69
C LYS A 72 5.55 -17.06 7.47
N LEU A 73 5.80 -16.03 6.67
CA LEU A 73 5.10 -15.80 5.40
C LEU A 73 5.25 -16.97 4.44
N PHE A 74 6.46 -17.47 4.23
CA PHE A 74 6.72 -18.60 3.33
C PHE A 74 6.05 -19.88 3.82
N LEU A 75 6.09 -20.14 5.11
CA LEU A 75 5.40 -21.29 5.68
C LEU A 75 3.88 -21.17 5.58
N SER A 76 3.31 -19.94 5.66
CA SER A 76 1.87 -19.71 5.52
C SER A 76 1.36 -19.87 4.10
N ALA A 77 2.21 -19.76 3.09
CA ALA A 77 1.85 -20.04 1.70
C ALA A 77 1.48 -21.51 1.46
N ASP A 78 1.95 -22.41 2.32
CA ASP A 78 1.49 -23.81 2.37
C ASP A 78 0.22 -23.89 3.21
N THR A 79 -0.93 -23.87 2.57
CA THR A 79 -2.25 -23.90 3.23
C THR A 79 -2.46 -25.13 4.11
N THR A 80 -1.71 -26.22 3.90
CA THR A 80 -1.80 -27.43 4.73
C THR A 80 -1.24 -27.21 6.13
N LYS A 81 -0.37 -26.21 6.33
CA LYS A 81 0.25 -25.88 7.64
C LYS A 81 -0.65 -25.04 8.51
N ASN A 82 -1.69 -24.43 7.95
CA ASN A 82 -2.69 -23.64 8.67
C ASN A 82 -2.09 -22.62 9.64
N ILE A 83 -1.09 -21.85 9.16
CA ILE A 83 -0.36 -20.86 9.96
C ILE A 83 -1.18 -19.56 10.01
N ASP A 84 -1.51 -19.15 11.21
CA ASP A 84 -2.10 -17.84 11.50
C ASP A 84 -0.98 -16.81 11.74
N LEU A 85 -0.68 -16.00 10.73
CA LEU A 85 0.38 -14.99 10.79
C LEU A 85 0.17 -13.96 11.90
N THR A 86 -1.08 -13.56 12.13
CA THR A 86 -1.44 -12.61 13.18
C THR A 86 -1.02 -13.12 14.56
N LYS A 87 -1.36 -14.38 14.82
CA LYS A 87 -1.02 -15.04 16.08
C LYS A 87 0.48 -15.33 16.19
N GLU A 88 1.08 -15.84 15.11
CA GLU A 88 2.51 -16.23 15.09
C GLU A 88 3.46 -15.03 15.22
N LEU A 89 3.07 -13.88 14.72
CA LEU A 89 3.88 -12.65 14.75
C LEU A 89 3.45 -11.69 15.88
N GLY A 90 2.30 -11.96 16.55
CA GLY A 90 1.77 -11.08 17.59
C GLY A 90 1.38 -9.68 17.06
N ILE A 91 0.94 -9.61 15.79
CA ILE A 91 0.56 -8.36 15.12
C ILE A 91 -0.96 -8.28 14.97
N PRO A 92 -1.54 -7.08 14.75
CA PRO A 92 -2.94 -6.93 14.37
C PRO A 92 -3.25 -7.67 13.06
N PRO A 93 -4.54 -7.97 12.76
CA PRO A 93 -4.94 -8.56 11.49
C PRO A 93 -4.41 -7.76 10.29
N VAL A 94 -3.72 -8.44 9.36
CA VAL A 94 -3.07 -7.77 8.20
C VAL A 94 -4.04 -7.53 7.04
N TYR A 95 -5.19 -8.23 7.00
CA TYR A 95 -6.18 -8.13 5.94
C TYR A 95 -7.41 -7.30 6.32
N GLU A 96 -7.45 -6.75 7.51
CA GLU A 96 -8.60 -6.04 8.06
C GLU A 96 -8.17 -4.76 8.75
N VAL A 97 -8.90 -3.68 8.46
CA VAL A 97 -8.84 -2.45 9.24
C VAL A 97 -10.23 -2.19 9.79
N PRO A 98 -10.43 -2.14 11.12
CA PRO A 98 -11.73 -1.89 11.70
C PRO A 98 -12.35 -0.57 11.22
N PHE A 99 -13.65 -0.56 10.95
CA PHE A 99 -14.34 0.67 10.52
C PHE A 99 -14.12 1.82 11.52
N THR A 100 -14.09 1.54 12.81
CA THR A 100 -13.84 2.54 13.86
C THR A 100 -12.47 3.19 13.75
N ALA A 101 -11.45 2.44 13.32
CA ALA A 101 -10.12 2.99 13.08
C ALA A 101 -10.08 3.87 11.81
N LEU A 102 -10.91 3.57 10.81
CA LEU A 102 -11.03 4.37 9.58
C LEU A 102 -11.90 5.61 9.77
N ALA A 103 -12.97 5.50 10.55
CA ALA A 103 -13.94 6.59 10.74
C ALA A 103 -13.52 7.59 11.83
N GLY A 104 -12.67 7.15 12.77
CA GLY A 104 -12.25 7.97 13.90
C GLY A 104 -13.43 8.61 14.66
N ASP A 105 -13.19 9.75 15.29
CA ASP A 105 -14.20 10.48 16.07
C ASP A 105 -15.33 11.07 15.21
N SER A 106 -15.07 11.26 13.91
CA SER A 106 -16.08 11.78 12.96
C SER A 106 -17.18 10.77 12.63
N ASN A 107 -17.01 9.50 12.98
CA ASN A 107 -17.82 8.37 12.56
C ASN A 107 -18.04 8.30 11.05
N ARG A 108 -17.10 8.84 10.25
CA ARG A 108 -17.11 8.90 8.81
C ARG A 108 -15.73 8.57 8.24
N VAL A 109 -15.66 7.64 7.31
CA VAL A 109 -14.42 7.37 6.57
C VAL A 109 -14.20 8.46 5.54
N VAL A 110 -13.05 9.11 5.60
CA VAL A 110 -12.61 10.09 4.61
C VAL A 110 -11.56 9.42 3.72
N VAL A 111 -11.89 9.31 2.45
CA VAL A 111 -11.00 8.76 1.41
C VAL A 111 -10.52 9.92 0.55
N GLN A 112 -9.20 10.03 0.38
CA GLN A 112 -8.60 10.96 -0.58
C GLN A 112 -7.98 10.17 -1.72
N LEU A 113 -8.39 10.50 -2.95
CA LEU A 113 -7.87 9.92 -4.17
C LEU A 113 -7.12 10.99 -4.96
N PHE A 114 -5.85 10.75 -5.20
CA PHE A 114 -4.99 11.53 -6.07
C PHE A 114 -5.02 10.96 -7.48
N ILE A 115 -5.35 11.83 -8.44
CA ILE A 115 -5.36 11.52 -9.86
C ILE A 115 -4.60 12.62 -10.60
N PHE A 116 -3.85 12.25 -11.63
CA PHE A 116 -2.94 13.17 -12.32
C PHE A 116 -3.48 13.55 -13.69
N GLY A 117 -3.05 14.72 -14.18
CA GLY A 117 -3.53 15.32 -15.43
C GLY A 117 -2.92 14.73 -16.70
N ASP A 118 -2.25 13.59 -16.58
CA ASP A 118 -1.71 12.83 -17.69
C ASP A 118 -2.81 12.12 -18.51
N LYS A 119 -2.43 11.56 -19.65
CA LYS A 119 -3.36 10.86 -20.54
C LYS A 119 -4.12 9.73 -19.85
N ASP A 120 -3.47 9.02 -18.96
CA ASP A 120 -4.08 7.90 -18.24
C ASP A 120 -5.07 8.38 -17.19
N GLY A 121 -4.73 9.40 -16.41
CA GLY A 121 -5.63 9.99 -15.43
C GLY A 121 -6.88 10.60 -16.07
N ILE A 122 -6.71 11.35 -17.15
CA ILE A 122 -7.83 11.90 -17.94
C ILE A 122 -8.71 10.77 -18.47
N GLY A 123 -8.10 9.70 -18.99
CA GLY A 123 -8.82 8.55 -19.56
C GLY A 123 -9.61 7.73 -18.55
N VAL A 124 -9.09 7.52 -17.34
CA VAL A 124 -9.74 6.68 -16.33
C VAL A 124 -10.77 7.43 -15.47
N PHE A 125 -10.66 8.75 -15.36
CA PHE A 125 -11.51 9.55 -14.48
C PHE A 125 -13.02 9.40 -14.74
N PRO A 126 -13.54 9.43 -15.99
CA PRO A 126 -14.95 9.20 -16.25
C PRO A 126 -15.43 7.83 -15.79
N GLY A 127 -14.60 6.80 -15.97
CA GLY A 127 -14.88 5.45 -15.49
C GLY A 127 -14.98 5.36 -13.97
N LEU A 128 -14.06 6.03 -13.24
CA LEU A 128 -14.11 6.12 -11.78
C LEU A 128 -15.41 6.77 -11.30
N ILE A 129 -15.82 7.90 -11.89
CA ILE A 129 -17.08 8.55 -11.53
C ILE A 129 -18.28 7.63 -11.82
N SER A 130 -18.26 6.93 -12.95
CA SER A 130 -19.38 6.07 -13.36
C SER A 130 -19.64 4.89 -12.39
N MET A 131 -18.62 4.41 -11.68
CA MET A 131 -18.76 3.36 -10.65
C MET A 131 -19.72 3.77 -9.53
N PHE A 132 -19.84 5.04 -9.26
CA PHE A 132 -20.68 5.61 -8.21
C PHE A 132 -22.06 6.06 -8.73
N ASN A 133 -22.37 5.89 -10.01
CA ASN A 133 -23.66 6.28 -10.59
C ASN A 133 -24.76 5.26 -10.27
N ASN A 134 -25.08 5.16 -8.98
CA ASN A 134 -26.15 4.29 -8.48
C ASN A 134 -26.76 4.88 -7.18
N PRO A 135 -27.94 4.40 -6.73
CA PRO A 135 -28.68 4.97 -5.60
C PRO A 135 -27.99 4.90 -4.23
N ASN A 136 -26.86 4.19 -4.12
CA ASN A 136 -26.12 4.08 -2.87
C ASN A 136 -25.15 5.25 -2.65
N TRP A 137 -24.93 6.06 -3.67
CA TRP A 137 -23.98 7.17 -3.66
C TRP A 137 -24.61 8.48 -4.10
N LYS A 138 -24.08 9.57 -3.59
CA LYS A 138 -24.35 10.94 -4.04
C LYS A 138 -23.06 11.51 -4.58
N ILE A 139 -23.10 12.05 -5.81
CA ILE A 139 -21.95 12.64 -6.47
C ILE A 139 -22.15 14.15 -6.52
N ASP A 140 -21.24 14.92 -5.96
CA ASP A 140 -21.18 16.38 -6.08
C ASP A 140 -20.03 16.75 -7.02
N GLN A 141 -20.36 17.33 -8.15
CA GLN A 141 -19.43 17.79 -9.17
C GLN A 141 -19.43 19.32 -9.33
N SER A 142 -19.97 20.05 -8.37
CA SER A 142 -20.09 21.51 -8.41
C SER A 142 -18.74 22.22 -8.40
N ASN A 143 -17.71 21.61 -7.79
CA ASN A 143 -16.38 22.17 -7.77
C ASN A 143 -15.63 21.87 -9.09
N LYS A 144 -14.84 22.86 -9.57
CA LYS A 144 -14.07 22.74 -10.82
C LYS A 144 -12.77 21.97 -10.64
N GLN A 145 -12.26 21.86 -9.42
CA GLN A 145 -10.96 21.23 -9.10
C GLN A 145 -11.10 19.83 -8.53
N TRP A 146 -12.22 19.47 -7.91
CA TRP A 146 -12.46 18.13 -7.35
C TRP A 146 -13.92 17.70 -7.42
N VAL A 147 -14.12 16.42 -7.15
CA VAL A 147 -15.43 15.77 -7.03
C VAL A 147 -15.54 15.16 -5.65
N VAL A 148 -16.73 15.20 -5.07
CA VAL A 148 -17.02 14.52 -3.80
C VAL A 148 -18.06 13.44 -4.05
N VAL A 149 -17.77 12.21 -3.61
CA VAL A 149 -18.71 11.08 -3.63
C VAL A 149 -19.00 10.70 -2.20
N SER A 150 -20.25 10.69 -1.79
CA SER A 150 -20.67 10.34 -0.43
C SER A 150 -21.66 9.18 -0.44
N SER A 151 -21.52 8.28 0.54
CA SER A 151 -22.51 7.21 0.74
C SER A 151 -23.88 7.81 1.03
N ALA A 152 -24.92 7.32 0.34
CA ALA A 152 -26.31 7.67 0.59
C ALA A 152 -26.98 6.69 1.57
N LYS A 153 -26.38 5.51 1.76
CA LYS A 153 -26.87 4.41 2.62
C LYS A 153 -25.66 3.70 3.26
N GLY A 154 -25.94 2.99 4.35
CA GLY A 154 -24.93 2.20 5.06
C GLY A 154 -23.99 3.06 5.91
N ARG A 155 -22.73 2.63 6.02
CA ARG A 155 -21.72 3.34 6.81
C ARG A 155 -21.31 4.65 6.14
N PRO A 156 -21.11 5.73 6.89
CA PRO A 156 -20.72 7.02 6.31
C PRO A 156 -19.32 6.97 5.70
N VAL A 157 -19.24 7.16 4.39
CA VAL A 157 -17.99 7.25 3.61
C VAL A 157 -18.07 8.47 2.72
N SER A 158 -17.00 9.25 2.65
CA SER A 158 -16.85 10.32 1.67
C SER A 158 -15.51 10.18 0.96
N LEU A 159 -15.57 10.10 -0.37
CA LEU A 159 -14.43 10.08 -1.26
C LEU A 159 -14.26 11.46 -1.88
N TYR A 160 -13.10 12.03 -1.70
CA TYR A 160 -12.66 13.29 -2.29
C TYR A 160 -11.60 12.98 -3.34
N MET A 161 -11.84 13.36 -4.58
CA MET A 161 -10.88 13.15 -5.67
C MET A 161 -10.67 14.42 -6.45
N ASN A 162 -9.42 14.83 -6.64
CA ASN A 162 -9.12 15.94 -7.53
C ASN A 162 -9.44 15.57 -8.98
N ARG A 163 -9.77 16.56 -9.81
CA ARG A 163 -9.92 16.34 -11.24
C ARG A 163 -8.55 16.25 -11.91
N PRO A 164 -8.38 15.40 -12.91
CA PRO A 164 -7.16 15.34 -13.71
C PRO A 164 -7.13 16.55 -14.68
N LEU A 165 -6.82 17.71 -14.13
CA LEU A 165 -6.65 18.92 -14.92
C LEU A 165 -5.29 18.90 -15.64
N PRO A 166 -5.06 19.73 -16.67
CA PRO A 166 -3.83 19.65 -17.47
C PRO A 166 -2.55 19.78 -16.64
N GLU A 167 -1.67 18.77 -16.74
CA GLU A 167 -0.38 18.77 -16.05
C GLU A 167 0.62 19.76 -16.67
N GLU A 168 0.51 20.01 -17.98
CA GLU A 168 1.40 20.94 -18.69
C GLU A 168 1.29 22.39 -18.15
N THR A 169 0.14 22.74 -17.55
CA THR A 169 -0.11 24.03 -16.90
C THR A 169 -0.07 23.95 -15.38
N ASN A 170 0.30 22.80 -14.83
CA ASN A 170 0.33 22.51 -13.39
C ASN A 170 -1.04 22.65 -12.70
N GLU A 171 -2.12 22.59 -13.45
CA GLU A 171 -3.47 22.76 -12.90
C GLU A 171 -3.93 21.56 -12.06
N ASP A 172 -3.46 20.37 -12.36
CA ASP A 172 -3.72 19.15 -11.59
C ASP A 172 -3.06 19.22 -10.20
N ALA A 173 -1.80 19.65 -10.11
CA ALA A 173 -1.12 19.85 -8.83
C ALA A 173 -1.81 20.92 -7.98
N LEU A 174 -2.19 22.05 -8.59
CA LEU A 174 -2.97 23.09 -7.92
C LEU A 174 -4.33 22.58 -7.41
N ALA A 175 -4.98 21.68 -8.17
CA ALA A 175 -6.24 21.06 -7.74
C ALA A 175 -6.03 20.10 -6.55
N GLN A 176 -4.91 19.35 -6.53
CA GLN A 176 -4.53 18.49 -5.41
C GLN A 176 -4.27 19.32 -4.15
N GLU A 177 -3.45 20.37 -4.25
CA GLU A 177 -3.15 21.28 -3.13
C GLU A 177 -4.42 21.96 -2.59
N ALA A 178 -5.29 22.44 -3.49
CA ALA A 178 -6.55 23.07 -3.12
C ALA A 178 -7.48 22.08 -2.39
N LEU A 179 -7.53 20.83 -2.82
CA LEU A 179 -8.28 19.78 -2.14
C LEU A 179 -7.68 19.47 -0.75
N CYS A 180 -6.36 19.32 -0.64
CA CYS A 180 -5.69 19.11 0.64
C CYS A 180 -5.99 20.25 1.62
N LYS A 181 -5.91 21.51 1.14
CA LYS A 181 -6.27 22.68 1.93
C LYS A 181 -7.74 22.66 2.36
N PHE A 182 -8.66 22.34 1.45
CA PHE A 182 -10.08 22.22 1.76
C PHE A 182 -10.35 21.18 2.86
N LEU A 183 -9.74 20.00 2.76
CA LEU A 183 -9.88 18.94 3.76
C LEU A 183 -9.35 19.41 5.12
N SER A 184 -8.19 20.05 5.15
CA SER A 184 -7.60 20.63 6.36
C SER A 184 -8.49 21.70 7.00
N ASP A 185 -8.96 22.68 6.20
CA ASP A 185 -9.82 23.77 6.67
C ASP A 185 -11.17 23.27 7.23
N LYS A 186 -11.65 22.13 6.73
CA LYS A 186 -12.86 21.46 7.19
C LYS A 186 -12.64 20.44 8.31
N HIS A 187 -11.42 20.26 8.77
CA HIS A 187 -11.01 19.23 9.73
C HIS A 187 -11.41 17.81 9.29
N LEU A 188 -11.39 17.56 7.97
CA LEU A 188 -11.65 16.25 7.36
C LEU A 188 -10.30 15.53 7.19
N VAL A 189 -10.05 14.56 8.06
CA VAL A 189 -8.77 13.82 8.07
C VAL A 189 -8.90 12.56 7.22
N PRO A 190 -8.18 12.46 6.06
CA PRO A 190 -8.17 11.24 5.28
C PRO A 190 -7.51 10.10 6.05
N THR A 191 -8.24 8.99 6.18
CA THR A 191 -7.75 7.74 6.75
C THR A 191 -7.54 6.65 5.69
N VAL A 192 -7.96 6.93 4.47
CA VAL A 192 -7.66 6.12 3.28
C VAL A 192 -7.10 7.04 2.21
N THR A 193 -5.92 6.70 1.71
CA THR A 193 -5.26 7.41 0.61
C THR A 193 -5.13 6.48 -0.59
N ILE A 194 -5.48 6.99 -1.77
CA ILE A 194 -5.39 6.25 -3.03
C ILE A 194 -4.57 7.08 -4.02
N ASN A 195 -3.51 6.50 -4.56
CA ASN A 195 -2.78 7.02 -5.70
C ASN A 195 -3.28 6.32 -6.97
N ARG A 196 -3.67 7.08 -7.98
CA ARG A 196 -4.04 6.56 -9.30
C ARG A 196 -3.30 7.35 -10.39
N GLY A 197 -2.13 6.82 -10.78
CA GLY A 197 -1.25 7.44 -11.75
C GLY A 197 0.00 6.61 -11.99
N HIS A 198 0.93 7.14 -12.75
CA HIS A 198 2.24 6.52 -12.96
C HIS A 198 3.09 6.52 -11.68
N SER A 199 4.08 5.62 -11.63
CA SER A 199 4.98 5.49 -10.48
C SER A 199 5.78 6.77 -10.18
N TYR A 200 6.12 7.57 -11.19
CA TYR A 200 6.82 8.84 -10.98
C TYR A 200 5.95 9.91 -10.28
N ASN A 201 4.63 9.70 -10.23
CA ASN A 201 3.69 10.56 -9.51
C ASN A 201 3.52 10.15 -8.03
N ALA A 202 3.92 8.94 -7.65
CA ALA A 202 3.75 8.43 -6.29
C ALA A 202 4.38 9.32 -5.21
N PRO A 203 5.59 9.88 -5.38
CA PRO A 203 6.20 10.78 -4.38
C PRO A 203 5.33 12.00 -4.06
N TYR A 204 4.67 12.60 -5.07
CA TYR A 204 3.78 13.75 -4.86
C TYR A 204 2.54 13.39 -4.03
N THR A 205 1.99 12.16 -4.24
CA THR A 205 0.91 11.65 -3.39
C THR A 205 1.38 11.46 -1.95
N ILE A 206 2.56 10.87 -1.75
CA ILE A 206 3.12 10.62 -0.42
C ILE A 206 3.38 11.94 0.32
N GLU A 207 3.93 12.93 -0.37
CA GLU A 207 4.16 14.25 0.21
C GLU A 207 2.87 14.89 0.74
N GLN A 208 1.76 14.73 0.02
CA GLN A 208 0.48 15.37 0.33
C GLN A 208 -0.46 14.49 1.18
N MET A 209 -0.24 13.18 1.27
CA MET A 209 -1.13 12.29 1.99
C MET A 209 -1.19 12.57 3.49
N SER A 210 -2.29 12.19 4.10
CA SER A 210 -2.48 12.29 5.55
C SER A 210 -1.58 11.31 6.31
N ALA A 211 -0.89 11.78 7.36
CA ALA A 211 -0.19 10.92 8.31
C ALA A 211 -1.13 9.99 9.12
N ALA A 212 -2.43 10.30 9.14
CA ALA A 212 -3.45 9.46 9.76
C ALA A 212 -3.98 8.34 8.84
N SER A 213 -3.42 8.19 7.63
CA SER A 213 -3.84 7.14 6.70
C SER A 213 -3.61 5.76 7.32
N LYS A 214 -4.68 4.95 7.33
CA LYS A 214 -4.68 3.56 7.80
C LYS A 214 -4.68 2.56 6.64
N ILE A 215 -5.12 3.01 5.46
CA ILE A 215 -5.01 2.26 4.21
C ILE A 215 -4.40 3.19 3.17
N VAL A 216 -3.35 2.73 2.52
CA VAL A 216 -2.70 3.43 1.40
C VAL A 216 -2.67 2.48 0.20
N PHE A 217 -3.40 2.83 -0.85
CA PHE A 217 -3.40 2.11 -2.12
C PHE A 217 -2.54 2.85 -3.14
N MET A 218 -1.43 2.22 -3.54
CA MET A 218 -0.52 2.74 -4.57
C MET A 218 -0.77 2.03 -5.90
N GLY A 219 -1.80 2.47 -6.62
CA GLY A 219 -2.22 1.92 -7.91
C GLY A 219 -1.33 2.40 -9.06
N SER A 220 -0.04 2.08 -9.01
CA SER A 220 0.96 2.40 -10.02
C SER A 220 1.95 1.24 -10.18
N CYS A 221 2.56 1.10 -11.37
CA CYS A 221 3.58 0.07 -11.58
C CYS A 221 4.72 0.21 -10.56
N GLY A 222 4.98 -0.84 -9.78
CA GLY A 222 6.01 -0.82 -8.74
C GLY A 222 5.64 0.06 -7.54
N GLY A 223 4.36 0.28 -7.26
CA GLY A 223 3.88 1.05 -6.10
C GLY A 223 4.38 0.51 -4.76
N TYR A 224 4.69 -0.78 -4.67
CA TYR A 224 5.30 -1.40 -3.49
C TYR A 224 6.69 -0.83 -3.14
N ARG A 225 7.40 -0.24 -4.09
CA ARG A 225 8.72 0.38 -3.87
C ARG A 225 8.66 1.64 -3.01
N MET A 226 7.46 2.16 -2.76
CA MET A 226 7.23 3.33 -1.92
C MET A 226 6.90 2.97 -0.46
N ILE A 227 7.02 1.70 -0.07
CA ILE A 227 6.66 1.21 1.27
C ILE A 227 7.40 1.99 2.35
N HIS A 228 8.70 2.20 2.19
CA HIS A 228 9.51 2.93 3.17
C HIS A 228 8.97 4.35 3.40
N ASP A 229 8.81 5.13 2.34
CA ASP A 229 8.36 6.52 2.40
C ASP A 229 6.93 6.64 2.97
N ILE A 230 6.06 5.68 2.62
CA ILE A 230 4.70 5.62 3.16
C ILE A 230 4.71 5.36 4.66
N LEU A 231 5.50 4.37 5.12
CA LEU A 231 5.57 4.00 6.54
C LEU A 231 6.28 5.07 7.39
N GLU A 232 7.22 5.81 6.82
CA GLU A 232 7.83 6.96 7.48
C GLU A 232 6.79 8.03 7.80
N LYS A 233 5.83 8.27 6.90
CA LYS A 233 4.76 9.25 7.07
C LYS A 233 3.54 8.72 7.82
N ALA A 234 3.14 7.47 7.58
CA ALA A 234 1.99 6.81 8.17
C ALA A 234 2.38 5.40 8.68
N PRO A 235 3.00 5.30 9.88
CA PRO A 235 3.60 4.04 10.38
C PRO A 235 2.61 2.89 10.56
N ASP A 236 1.34 3.20 10.76
CA ASP A 236 0.28 2.22 10.98
C ASP A 236 -0.50 1.88 9.69
N ALA A 237 -0.02 2.31 8.53
CA ALA A 237 -0.76 2.11 7.29
C ALA A 237 -0.68 0.66 6.79
N HIS A 238 -1.82 0.13 6.37
CA HIS A 238 -1.89 -1.06 5.54
C HIS A 238 -1.68 -0.63 4.09
N ILE A 239 -0.64 -1.14 3.46
CA ILE A 239 -0.24 -0.74 2.12
C ILE A 239 -0.68 -1.79 1.11
N ILE A 240 -1.34 -1.33 0.05
CA ILE A 240 -1.71 -2.13 -1.11
C ILE A 240 -0.94 -1.54 -2.29
N GLY A 241 0.07 -2.27 -2.76
CA GLY A 241 0.90 -1.90 -3.90
C GLY A 241 0.69 -2.86 -5.08
N THR A 242 0.99 -2.40 -6.29
CA THR A 242 0.98 -3.20 -7.51
C THR A 242 2.35 -3.16 -8.18
#